data_3392429cffcda85a9f2e3623b99c83af
#
_entry.id   3392429cffcda85a9f2e3623b99c83af
#
_cell.length_a   1.000
_cell.length_b   1.000
_cell.length_c   1.000
_cell.angle_alpha   90.00
_cell.angle_beta   90.00
_cell.angle_gamma   90.00
#
_symmetry.space_group_name_H-M   'P 1'
#
loop_
_entity.id
_entity.type
_entity.pdbx_description
1 polymer ?
#
loop_
_entity_poly.entity_id
_entity_poly.type
_entity_poly.pdbx_seq_one_letter_code
_entity_poly.pdbx_strand_id
1 'polypeptide(L)'
;MPTLIENRTLEDNVAMCAGLGLSFVELNMNFPEYQVARLEQTDELLRLGEQAGVYFTIHLDENLNVADFNPLVVEAYRETVRRTVAAAKALLPLRDRFGDSAQPLTLNMHMHHGIHITLPDRKVQMYDRDFDAYMASFAAFRSLCEAWIGDSPLRIVIENTDGFRAYERRAIEYLLQSPVFGLTWDIGHSKATGERDVPFFLAHEDRLLHFHIHDGTETPPRNHLALGDGDIDLPARLALARRRGARCVLETKTVEALKRSVGWLETNDFIKQEA
;
A
#
# COMPACT_ATOMS: atom_id res chain seq x y z
N MET A 1 -7.03 5.57 -7.08
CA MET A 1 -8.11 5.09 -6.18
C MET A 1 -7.89 3.62 -5.84
N PRO A 2 -8.39 3.10 -4.70
CA PRO A 2 -8.41 1.66 -4.45
C PRO A 2 -9.52 1.00 -5.29
N THR A 3 -9.50 -0.34 -5.39
CA THR A 3 -10.68 -1.09 -5.81
C THR A 3 -11.75 -1.00 -4.73
N LEU A 4 -13.00 -0.77 -5.15
CA LEU A 4 -14.15 -0.58 -4.24
C LEU A 4 -15.09 -1.77 -4.31
N ILE A 5 -15.60 -2.19 -3.15
CA ILE A 5 -16.56 -3.30 -3.05
C ILE A 5 -17.91 -3.01 -3.71
N GLU A 6 -18.25 -1.73 -3.87
CA GLU A 6 -19.47 -1.29 -4.56
C GLU A 6 -19.37 -1.47 -6.08
N ASN A 7 -18.16 -1.55 -6.64
CA ASN A 7 -17.92 -1.85 -8.04
C ASN A 7 -17.84 -3.37 -8.22
N ARG A 8 -18.59 -3.92 -9.17
CA ARG A 8 -18.71 -5.36 -9.35
C ARG A 8 -17.61 -5.96 -10.21
N THR A 9 -16.99 -5.14 -11.05
CA THR A 9 -15.99 -5.59 -12.02
C THR A 9 -14.75 -4.70 -12.00
N LEU A 10 -13.67 -5.16 -12.61
CA LEU A 10 -12.49 -4.35 -12.85
C LEU A 10 -12.81 -3.17 -13.78
N GLU A 11 -13.63 -3.41 -14.79
CA GLU A 11 -14.09 -2.38 -15.72
C GLU A 11 -14.80 -1.24 -15.01
N ASP A 12 -15.67 -1.53 -14.02
CA ASP A 12 -16.35 -0.52 -13.22
C ASP A 12 -15.35 0.35 -12.44
N ASN A 13 -14.32 -0.28 -11.83
CA ASN A 13 -13.26 0.42 -11.11
C ASN A 13 -12.43 1.31 -12.06
N VAL A 14 -12.06 0.78 -13.22
CA VAL A 14 -11.28 1.51 -14.23
C VAL A 14 -12.06 2.68 -14.81
N ALA A 15 -13.35 2.46 -15.17
CA ALA A 15 -14.22 3.51 -15.67
C ALA A 15 -14.44 4.64 -14.64
N MET A 16 -14.59 4.27 -13.36
CA MET A 16 -14.70 5.25 -12.29
C MET A 16 -13.42 6.04 -12.10
N CYS A 17 -12.26 5.39 -12.12
CA CYS A 17 -10.96 6.02 -12.02
C CYS A 17 -10.78 7.09 -13.11
N ALA A 18 -10.99 6.71 -14.36
CA ALA A 18 -10.90 7.61 -15.50
C ALA A 18 -11.95 8.74 -15.44
N GLY A 19 -13.19 8.42 -15.08
CA GLY A 19 -14.30 9.39 -14.97
C GLY A 19 -14.10 10.43 -13.85
N LEU A 20 -13.25 10.14 -12.87
CA LEU A 20 -12.85 11.06 -11.80
C LEU A 20 -11.51 11.77 -12.08
N GLY A 21 -10.94 11.63 -13.29
CA GLY A 21 -9.64 12.22 -13.64
C GLY A 21 -8.46 11.65 -12.82
N LEU A 22 -8.61 10.44 -12.26
CA LEU A 22 -7.57 9.78 -11.48
C LEU A 22 -6.69 8.92 -12.40
N SER A 23 -5.38 8.85 -12.10
CA SER A 23 -4.38 8.25 -12.99
C SER A 23 -4.21 6.74 -12.82
N PHE A 24 -4.61 6.16 -11.68
CA PHE A 24 -4.39 4.73 -11.42
C PHE A 24 -5.40 4.11 -10.46
N VAL A 25 -5.53 2.79 -10.59
CA VAL A 25 -6.28 1.94 -9.66
C VAL A 25 -5.30 1.08 -8.88
N GLU A 26 -5.42 1.05 -7.56
CA GLU A 26 -4.74 0.08 -6.72
C GLU A 26 -5.57 -1.18 -6.58
N LEU A 27 -5.08 -2.27 -7.16
CA LEU A 27 -5.73 -3.58 -7.14
C LEU A 27 -5.50 -4.24 -5.78
N ASN A 28 -6.57 -4.48 -5.03
CA ASN A 28 -6.46 -5.01 -3.68
C ASN A 28 -6.65 -6.54 -3.69
N MET A 29 -5.59 -7.27 -3.38
CA MET A 29 -5.57 -8.75 -3.36
C MET A 29 -6.41 -9.38 -2.24
N ASN A 30 -7.01 -8.60 -1.35
CA ASN A 30 -8.02 -9.13 -0.41
C ASN A 30 -9.33 -9.51 -1.11
N PHE A 31 -9.54 -9.01 -2.33
CA PHE A 31 -10.69 -9.41 -3.14
C PHE A 31 -10.36 -10.66 -3.97
N PRO A 32 -11.28 -11.64 -4.05
CA PRO A 32 -11.08 -12.84 -4.87
C PRO A 32 -10.75 -12.54 -6.34
N GLU A 33 -11.31 -11.44 -6.86
CA GLU A 33 -11.16 -10.98 -8.24
C GLU A 33 -9.75 -10.47 -8.55
N TYR A 34 -8.95 -10.15 -7.54
CA TYR A 34 -7.59 -9.60 -7.69
C TYR A 34 -6.52 -10.49 -7.07
N GLN A 35 -6.83 -11.75 -6.78
CA GLN A 35 -5.85 -12.75 -6.37
C GLN A 35 -4.83 -13.04 -7.48
N VAL A 36 -3.66 -13.54 -7.11
CA VAL A 36 -2.50 -13.68 -8.02
C VAL A 36 -2.81 -14.36 -9.35
N ALA A 37 -3.64 -15.41 -9.34
CA ALA A 37 -4.02 -16.13 -10.57
C ALA A 37 -4.82 -15.24 -11.56
N ARG A 38 -5.52 -14.22 -11.05
CA ARG A 38 -6.23 -13.24 -11.86
C ARG A 38 -5.30 -12.12 -12.32
N LEU A 39 -4.39 -11.67 -11.46
CA LEU A 39 -3.38 -10.66 -11.81
C LEU A 39 -2.43 -11.15 -12.92
N GLU A 40 -2.20 -12.45 -13.05
CA GLU A 40 -1.42 -13.03 -14.13
C GLU A 40 -2.09 -12.95 -15.51
N GLN A 41 -3.39 -12.61 -15.57
CA GLN A 41 -4.09 -12.32 -16.82
C GLN A 41 -3.78 -10.90 -17.30
N THR A 42 -2.50 -10.61 -17.48
CA THR A 42 -1.97 -9.26 -17.72
C THR A 42 -2.50 -8.64 -19.01
N ASP A 43 -2.85 -9.43 -20.03
CA ASP A 43 -3.40 -8.91 -21.30
C ASP A 43 -4.73 -8.15 -21.09
N GLU A 44 -5.57 -8.64 -20.19
CA GLU A 44 -6.83 -7.96 -19.84
C GLU A 44 -6.55 -6.63 -19.12
N LEU A 45 -5.66 -6.62 -18.14
CA LEU A 45 -5.24 -5.43 -17.42
C LEU A 45 -4.63 -4.39 -18.36
N LEU A 46 -3.73 -4.83 -19.25
CA LEU A 46 -3.11 -3.97 -20.27
C LEU A 46 -4.18 -3.34 -21.18
N ARG A 47 -5.09 -4.16 -21.71
CA ARG A 47 -6.17 -3.67 -22.57
C ARG A 47 -7.05 -2.64 -21.88
N LEU A 48 -7.47 -2.89 -20.64
CA LEU A 48 -8.33 -1.98 -19.88
C LEU A 48 -7.60 -0.68 -19.53
N GLY A 49 -6.36 -0.77 -19.08
CA GLY A 49 -5.53 0.40 -18.77
C GLY A 49 -5.29 1.27 -20.00
N GLU A 50 -4.96 0.67 -21.17
CA GLU A 50 -4.77 1.39 -22.42
C GLU A 50 -6.05 2.09 -22.89
N GLN A 51 -7.21 1.43 -22.78
CA GLN A 51 -8.49 1.99 -23.22
C GLN A 51 -8.94 3.18 -22.35
N ALA A 52 -8.64 3.14 -21.05
CA ALA A 52 -9.06 4.14 -20.09
C ALA A 52 -8.00 5.22 -19.79
N GLY A 53 -6.76 5.03 -20.23
CA GLY A 53 -5.66 5.94 -19.92
C GLY A 53 -5.20 5.87 -18.47
N VAL A 54 -5.28 4.69 -17.83
CA VAL A 54 -4.91 4.49 -16.43
C VAL A 54 -3.86 3.37 -16.29
N TYR A 55 -3.11 3.39 -15.20
CA TYR A 55 -2.22 2.29 -14.82
C TYR A 55 -2.63 1.67 -13.48
N PHE A 56 -1.91 0.64 -13.03
CA PHE A 56 -2.24 -0.12 -11.82
C PHE A 56 -1.07 -0.13 -10.86
N THR A 57 -1.38 -0.04 -9.56
CA THR A 57 -0.55 -0.49 -8.44
C THR A 57 -1.22 -1.69 -7.80
N ILE A 58 -0.55 -2.39 -6.89
CA ILE A 58 -1.11 -3.59 -6.28
C ILE A 58 -0.96 -3.50 -4.76
N HIS A 59 -2.06 -3.69 -4.06
CA HIS A 59 -2.08 -3.92 -2.63
C HIS A 59 -2.05 -5.43 -2.39
N LEU A 60 -0.97 -5.93 -1.78
CA LEU A 60 -0.81 -7.34 -1.46
C LEU A 60 -1.84 -7.79 -0.42
N ASP A 61 -2.04 -9.11 -0.33
CA ASP A 61 -2.95 -9.72 0.65
C ASP A 61 -2.57 -9.34 2.09
N GLU A 62 -3.55 -8.91 2.90
CA GLU A 62 -3.35 -8.53 4.30
C GLU A 62 -2.82 -9.68 5.17
N ASN A 63 -3.16 -10.92 4.81
CA ASN A 63 -2.70 -12.09 5.54
C ASN A 63 -1.26 -12.48 5.19
N LEU A 64 -0.61 -11.79 4.25
CA LEU A 64 0.74 -12.12 3.80
C LEU A 64 1.71 -12.03 4.98
N ASN A 65 2.22 -13.18 5.41
CA ASN A 65 3.08 -13.33 6.58
C ASN A 65 4.37 -14.07 6.23
N VAL A 66 5.36 -13.35 5.76
CA VAL A 66 6.66 -13.89 5.33
C VAL A 66 7.53 -14.41 6.48
N ALA A 67 7.10 -14.19 7.71
CA ALA A 67 7.75 -14.65 8.93
C ALA A 67 6.90 -15.65 9.73
N ASP A 68 5.88 -16.28 9.11
CA ASP A 68 5.08 -17.30 9.75
C ASP A 68 5.94 -18.44 10.30
N PHE A 69 5.54 -19.03 11.42
CA PHE A 69 6.25 -20.18 12.01
C PHE A 69 6.04 -21.48 11.20
N ASN A 70 5.01 -21.54 10.35
CA ASN A 70 4.79 -22.65 9.44
C ASN A 70 5.54 -22.43 8.13
N PRO A 71 6.61 -23.21 7.84
CA PRO A 71 7.41 -22.98 6.63
C PRO A 71 6.62 -23.21 5.32
N LEU A 72 5.57 -24.02 5.33
CA LEU A 72 4.71 -24.21 4.16
C LEU A 72 3.89 -22.95 3.85
N VAL A 73 3.44 -22.25 4.87
CA VAL A 73 2.72 -20.98 4.73
C VAL A 73 3.68 -19.90 4.22
N VAL A 74 4.88 -19.81 4.77
CA VAL A 74 5.92 -18.88 4.32
C VAL A 74 6.23 -19.09 2.84
N GLU A 75 6.40 -20.34 2.41
CA GLU A 75 6.69 -20.64 1.00
C GLU A 75 5.53 -20.26 0.08
N ALA A 76 4.29 -20.52 0.48
CA ALA A 76 3.11 -20.11 -0.27
C ALA A 76 3.04 -18.58 -0.42
N TYR A 77 3.32 -17.82 0.63
CA TYR A 77 3.34 -16.36 0.56
C TYR A 77 4.49 -15.82 -0.29
N ARG A 78 5.69 -16.40 -0.17
CA ARG A 78 6.83 -16.03 -1.03
C ARG A 78 6.53 -16.28 -2.50
N GLU A 79 5.92 -17.42 -2.82
CA GLU A 79 5.50 -17.72 -4.19
C GLU A 79 4.43 -16.76 -4.69
N THR A 80 3.47 -16.38 -3.84
CA THR A 80 2.47 -15.34 -4.16
C THR A 80 3.14 -14.02 -4.51
N VAL A 81 4.09 -13.54 -3.70
CA VAL A 81 4.82 -12.29 -3.97
C VAL A 81 5.63 -12.40 -5.27
N ARG A 82 6.33 -13.51 -5.48
CA ARG A 82 7.11 -13.76 -6.71
C ARG A 82 6.25 -13.62 -7.97
N ARG A 83 5.09 -14.26 -7.98
CA ARG A 83 4.14 -14.23 -9.10
C ARG A 83 3.53 -12.83 -9.28
N THR A 84 3.20 -12.15 -8.17
CA THR A 84 2.70 -10.77 -8.22
C THR A 84 3.75 -9.81 -8.77
N VAL A 85 5.03 -9.95 -8.40
CA VAL A 85 6.14 -9.18 -8.98
C VAL A 85 6.24 -9.41 -10.49
N ALA A 86 6.09 -10.65 -10.95
CA ALA A 86 6.10 -10.96 -12.39
C ALA A 86 4.93 -10.31 -13.15
N ALA A 87 3.72 -10.37 -12.59
CA ALA A 87 2.55 -9.69 -13.15
C ALA A 87 2.74 -8.17 -13.18
N ALA A 88 3.22 -7.57 -12.07
CA ALA A 88 3.48 -6.14 -11.99
C ALA A 88 4.53 -5.66 -13.02
N LYS A 89 5.56 -6.47 -13.31
CA LYS A 89 6.53 -6.15 -14.36
C LYS A 89 5.87 -6.06 -15.75
N ALA A 90 4.91 -6.93 -16.04
CA ALA A 90 4.18 -6.89 -17.30
C ALA A 90 3.30 -5.63 -17.41
N LEU A 91 2.91 -5.00 -16.30
CA LEU A 91 2.09 -3.78 -16.27
C LEU A 91 2.91 -2.47 -16.34
N LEU A 92 4.25 -2.54 -16.31
CA LEU A 92 5.10 -1.35 -16.39
C LEU A 92 4.83 -0.46 -17.61
N PRO A 93 4.53 -0.99 -18.82
CA PRO A 93 4.21 -0.13 -19.98
C PRO A 93 3.05 0.84 -19.72
N LEU A 94 2.03 0.46 -18.94
CA LEU A 94 0.93 1.37 -18.58
C LEU A 94 1.41 2.50 -17.67
N ARG A 95 2.24 2.19 -16.67
CA ARG A 95 2.84 3.20 -15.79
C ARG A 95 3.73 4.17 -16.59
N ASP A 96 4.51 3.67 -17.54
CA ASP A 96 5.40 4.48 -18.35
C ASP A 96 4.63 5.41 -19.29
N ARG A 97 3.44 5.02 -19.71
CA ARG A 97 2.60 5.78 -20.63
C ARG A 97 1.65 6.75 -19.95
N PHE A 98 1.01 6.34 -18.85
CA PHE A 98 -0.07 7.08 -18.21
C PHE A 98 0.29 7.62 -16.82
N GLY A 99 1.43 7.25 -16.27
CA GLY A 99 1.95 7.71 -14.99
C GLY A 99 3.22 8.55 -15.15
N ASP A 100 3.87 8.77 -14.02
CA ASP A 100 5.20 9.37 -13.99
C ASP A 100 6.26 8.24 -13.99
N SER A 101 7.00 8.13 -15.09
CA SER A 101 8.04 7.10 -15.24
C SER A 101 9.22 7.27 -14.28
N ALA A 102 9.39 8.45 -13.68
CA ALA A 102 10.38 8.69 -12.63
C ALA A 102 10.01 8.01 -11.30
N GLN A 103 8.71 7.72 -11.09
CA GLN A 103 8.23 7.04 -9.89
C GLN A 103 8.17 5.51 -10.12
N PRO A 104 8.64 4.68 -9.16
CA PRO A 104 8.52 3.23 -9.29
C PRO A 104 7.05 2.79 -9.23
N LEU A 105 6.67 1.70 -9.87
CA LEU A 105 5.40 1.04 -9.60
C LEU A 105 5.47 0.36 -8.22
N THR A 106 4.44 0.52 -7.40
CA THR A 106 4.44 0.04 -6.02
C THR A 106 3.59 -1.22 -5.82
N LEU A 107 4.11 -2.13 -5.00
CA LEU A 107 3.39 -3.25 -4.40
C LEU A 107 3.27 -2.93 -2.91
N ASN A 108 2.08 -2.57 -2.45
CA ASN A 108 1.84 -2.21 -1.06
C ASN A 108 1.72 -3.46 -0.19
N MET A 109 2.32 -3.45 0.99
CA MET A 109 2.40 -4.60 1.89
C MET A 109 2.20 -4.17 3.33
N HIS A 110 1.36 -4.90 4.08
CA HIS A 110 1.26 -4.77 5.53
C HIS A 110 2.35 -5.57 6.25
N MET A 111 2.72 -5.13 7.45
CA MET A 111 3.46 -5.97 8.38
C MET A 111 2.48 -6.84 9.17
N HIS A 112 2.70 -8.14 9.19
CA HIS A 112 1.90 -9.07 9.98
C HIS A 112 2.45 -9.15 11.41
N HIS A 113 1.61 -8.83 12.40
CA HIS A 113 2.04 -8.75 13.81
C HIS A 113 2.34 -10.12 14.45
N GLY A 114 2.05 -11.23 13.74
CA GLY A 114 2.15 -12.56 14.31
C GLY A 114 1.12 -12.84 15.38
N ILE A 115 1.35 -13.91 16.10
CA ILE A 115 0.48 -14.33 17.21
C ILE A 115 1.05 -13.89 18.55
N HIS A 116 0.18 -13.77 19.53
CA HIS A 116 0.57 -13.63 20.92
C HIS A 116 0.00 -14.75 21.79
N ILE A 117 0.73 -15.11 22.82
CA ILE A 117 0.27 -16.04 23.85
C ILE A 117 -0.18 -15.23 25.06
N THR A 118 -1.44 -15.42 25.47
CA THR A 118 -1.97 -14.76 26.66
C THR A 118 -1.65 -15.62 27.89
N LEU A 119 -0.80 -15.08 28.76
CA LEU A 119 -0.51 -15.61 30.09
C LEU A 119 -1.45 -14.94 31.11
N PRO A 120 -1.57 -15.47 32.35
CA PRO A 120 -2.44 -14.87 33.36
C PRO A 120 -2.13 -13.40 33.69
N ASP A 121 -0.86 -13.00 33.56
CA ASP A 121 -0.36 -11.69 33.95
C ASP A 121 0.05 -10.80 32.77
N ARG A 122 0.24 -11.36 31.57
CA ARG A 122 0.73 -10.61 30.40
C ARG A 122 0.45 -11.30 29.07
N LYS A 123 0.62 -10.56 27.98
CA LYS A 123 0.71 -11.10 26.62
C LYS A 123 2.17 -11.16 26.18
N VAL A 124 2.55 -12.26 25.52
CA VAL A 124 3.87 -12.47 24.93
C VAL A 124 3.74 -12.49 23.42
N GLN A 125 4.30 -11.50 22.75
CA GLN A 125 4.38 -11.47 21.29
C GLN A 125 5.43 -12.48 20.81
N MET A 126 5.03 -13.40 19.94
CA MET A 126 5.91 -14.51 19.58
C MET A 126 7.08 -14.08 18.70
N TYR A 127 6.90 -13.05 17.86
CA TYR A 127 7.99 -12.51 17.05
C TYR A 127 9.00 -11.70 17.86
N ASP A 128 8.57 -11.07 18.94
CA ASP A 128 9.51 -10.42 19.88
C ASP A 128 10.30 -11.45 20.67
N ARG A 129 9.65 -12.55 21.11
CA ARG A 129 10.31 -13.65 21.81
C ARG A 129 11.35 -14.37 20.93
N ASP A 130 10.97 -14.68 19.68
CA ASP A 130 11.81 -15.43 18.74
C ASP A 130 12.41 -14.49 17.67
N PHE A 131 12.89 -13.34 18.12
CA PHE A 131 13.29 -12.23 17.27
C PHE A 131 14.36 -12.59 16.23
N ASP A 132 15.35 -13.44 16.58
CA ASP A 132 16.39 -13.85 15.63
C ASP A 132 15.81 -14.65 14.47
N ALA A 133 14.84 -15.55 14.72
CA ALA A 133 14.15 -16.30 13.67
C ALA A 133 13.29 -15.38 12.81
N TYR A 134 12.60 -14.41 13.43
CA TYR A 134 11.83 -13.38 12.74
C TYR A 134 12.72 -12.57 11.77
N MET A 135 13.87 -12.08 12.24
CA MET A 135 14.81 -11.34 11.39
C MET A 135 15.43 -12.20 10.29
N ALA A 136 15.73 -13.48 10.56
CA ALA A 136 16.20 -14.40 9.53
C ALA A 136 15.19 -14.59 8.40
N SER A 137 13.88 -14.63 8.72
CA SER A 137 12.81 -14.70 7.72
C SER A 137 12.78 -13.46 6.84
N PHE A 138 12.92 -12.26 7.42
CA PHE A 138 12.99 -11.01 6.66
C PHE A 138 14.28 -10.88 5.85
N ALA A 139 15.40 -11.39 6.34
CA ALA A 139 16.65 -11.43 5.58
C ALA A 139 16.51 -12.30 4.32
N ALA A 140 15.89 -13.48 4.45
CA ALA A 140 15.59 -14.35 3.32
C ALA A 140 14.61 -13.69 2.35
N PHE A 141 13.53 -13.08 2.86
CA PHE A 141 12.53 -12.37 2.04
C PHE A 141 13.15 -11.22 1.26
N ARG A 142 13.99 -10.40 1.91
CA ARG A 142 14.72 -9.30 1.24
C ARG A 142 15.54 -9.81 0.06
N SER A 143 16.35 -10.85 0.27
CA SER A 143 17.21 -11.41 -0.78
C SER A 143 16.39 -11.93 -1.98
N LEU A 144 15.24 -12.56 -1.71
CA LEU A 144 14.33 -13.03 -2.75
C LEU A 144 13.72 -11.86 -3.53
N CYS A 145 13.25 -10.82 -2.85
CA CYS A 145 12.68 -9.63 -3.48
C CYS A 145 13.73 -8.89 -4.34
N GLU A 146 14.97 -8.76 -3.86
CA GLU A 146 16.08 -8.20 -4.63
C GLU A 146 16.31 -9.00 -5.93
N ALA A 147 16.28 -10.33 -5.85
CA ALA A 147 16.43 -11.19 -7.02
C ALA A 147 15.23 -11.10 -7.98
N TRP A 148 14.00 -11.08 -7.47
CA TRP A 148 12.82 -11.04 -8.31
C TRP A 148 12.59 -9.67 -8.96
N ILE A 149 12.84 -8.59 -8.26
CA ILE A 149 12.68 -7.23 -8.75
C ILE A 149 13.85 -6.84 -9.68
N GLY A 150 15.09 -7.12 -9.28
CA GLY A 150 16.27 -6.75 -10.05
C GLY A 150 16.31 -5.24 -10.33
N ASP A 151 16.70 -4.88 -11.53
CA ASP A 151 16.80 -3.47 -11.97
C ASP A 151 15.45 -2.87 -12.41
N SER A 152 14.34 -3.62 -12.29
CA SER A 152 13.04 -3.09 -12.69
C SER A 152 12.58 -1.95 -11.78
N PRO A 153 11.81 -0.98 -12.29
CA PRO A 153 11.30 0.13 -11.50
C PRO A 153 10.07 -0.27 -10.67
N LEU A 154 10.19 -1.39 -9.94
CA LEU A 154 9.21 -1.84 -8.96
C LEU A 154 9.73 -1.63 -7.55
N ARG A 155 8.84 -1.35 -6.60
CA ARG A 155 9.18 -1.31 -5.17
C ARG A 155 8.08 -1.98 -4.35
N ILE A 156 8.49 -2.74 -3.33
CA ILE A 156 7.60 -3.16 -2.26
C ILE A 156 7.61 -2.05 -1.22
N VAL A 157 6.44 -1.55 -0.89
CA VAL A 157 6.27 -0.45 0.08
C VAL A 157 5.50 -0.94 1.29
N ILE A 158 6.00 -0.61 2.48
CA ILE A 158 5.48 -1.14 3.74
C ILE A 158 4.59 -0.11 4.39
N GLU A 159 3.36 -0.51 4.69
CA GLU A 159 2.30 0.32 5.23
C GLU A 159 2.11 0.14 6.73
N ASN A 160 1.79 1.22 7.42
CA ASN A 160 1.29 1.20 8.79
C ASN A 160 -0.21 0.90 8.81
N THR A 161 -0.61 0.05 9.75
CA THR A 161 -2.02 -0.28 10.02
C THR A 161 -2.44 0.25 11.39
N ASP A 162 -2.25 -0.56 12.44
CA ASP A 162 -2.59 -0.20 13.83
C ASP A 162 -1.36 0.21 14.66
N GLY A 163 -0.27 0.62 13.99
CA GLY A 163 1.00 1.05 14.55
C GLY A 163 2.06 -0.05 14.57
N PHE A 164 3.28 0.28 14.11
CA PHE A 164 4.41 -0.64 14.08
C PHE A 164 4.89 -1.00 15.48
N ARG A 165 5.07 -2.31 15.74
CA ARG A 165 5.71 -2.84 16.95
C ARG A 165 7.22 -2.62 16.89
N ALA A 166 7.90 -2.67 18.02
CA ALA A 166 9.34 -2.46 18.08
C ALA A 166 10.13 -3.46 17.20
N TYR A 167 9.74 -4.74 17.21
CA TYR A 167 10.37 -5.76 16.35
C TYR A 167 10.10 -5.52 14.87
N GLU A 168 8.91 -5.00 14.50
CA GLU A 168 8.57 -4.66 13.12
C GLU A 168 9.39 -3.50 12.61
N ARG A 169 9.53 -2.43 13.39
CA ARG A 169 10.38 -1.29 13.02
C ARG A 169 11.81 -1.72 12.70
N ARG A 170 12.38 -2.63 13.50
CA ARG A 170 13.72 -3.18 13.22
C ARG A 170 13.78 -3.97 11.92
N ALA A 171 12.75 -4.77 11.62
CA ALA A 171 12.65 -5.49 10.34
C ALA A 171 12.46 -4.52 9.17
N ILE A 172 11.63 -3.50 9.32
CA ILE A 172 11.42 -2.46 8.30
C ILE A 172 12.73 -1.71 8.03
N GLU A 173 13.43 -1.25 9.07
CA GLU A 173 14.73 -0.57 8.93
C GLU A 173 15.75 -1.46 8.21
N TYR A 174 15.75 -2.76 8.48
CA TYR A 174 16.59 -3.73 7.76
C TYR A 174 16.19 -3.83 6.28
N LEU A 175 14.90 -3.90 5.95
CA LEU A 175 14.41 -3.94 4.58
C LEU A 175 14.75 -2.65 3.83
N LEU A 176 14.60 -1.48 4.46
CA LEU A 176 14.90 -0.17 3.88
C LEU A 176 16.38 0.04 3.51
N GLN A 177 17.30 -0.78 3.97
CA GLN A 177 18.68 -0.77 3.49
C GLN A 177 18.78 -1.21 2.02
N SER A 178 17.76 -1.88 1.51
CA SER A 178 17.67 -2.28 0.11
C SER A 178 16.87 -1.28 -0.72
N PRO A 179 17.31 -0.93 -1.93
CA PRO A 179 16.59 0.01 -2.80
C PRO A 179 15.25 -0.53 -3.30
N VAL A 180 14.97 -1.84 -3.18
CA VAL A 180 13.70 -2.42 -3.66
C VAL A 180 12.55 -2.24 -2.66
N PHE A 181 12.83 -1.73 -1.44
CA PHE A 181 11.82 -1.46 -0.42
C PHE A 181 11.65 0.04 -0.18
N GLY A 182 10.45 0.43 0.18
CA GLY A 182 10.07 1.78 0.57
C GLY A 182 8.95 1.75 1.60
N LEU A 183 8.34 2.89 1.84
CA LEU A 183 7.25 3.06 2.79
C LEU A 183 6.00 3.58 2.11
N THR A 184 4.86 3.07 2.56
CA THR A 184 3.54 3.68 2.40
C THR A 184 3.15 4.31 3.72
N TRP A 185 2.79 5.56 3.69
CA TRP A 185 2.19 6.19 4.86
C TRP A 185 0.68 6.26 4.71
N ASP A 186 -0.03 5.43 5.46
CA ASP A 186 -1.47 5.62 5.66
C ASP A 186 -1.69 6.65 6.76
N ILE A 187 -2.17 7.83 6.35
CA ILE A 187 -2.33 8.97 7.25
C ILE A 187 -3.55 8.85 8.15
N GLY A 188 -4.61 8.18 7.69
CA GLY A 188 -5.80 7.95 8.47
C GLY A 188 -5.61 6.88 9.54
N HIS A 189 -4.90 5.79 9.23
CA HIS A 189 -4.49 4.79 10.21
C HIS A 189 -3.57 5.41 11.27
N SER A 190 -2.61 6.25 10.86
CA SER A 190 -1.78 7.01 11.81
C SER A 190 -2.65 7.83 12.76
N LYS A 191 -3.64 8.56 12.24
CA LYS A 191 -4.54 9.40 13.05
C LYS A 191 -5.36 8.57 14.03
N ALA A 192 -5.99 7.51 13.55
CA ALA A 192 -6.82 6.61 14.37
C ALA A 192 -6.03 5.93 15.51
N THR A 193 -4.70 5.82 15.38
CA THR A 193 -3.81 5.20 16.37
C THR A 193 -3.01 6.20 17.21
N GLY A 194 -3.36 7.50 17.17
CA GLY A 194 -2.69 8.55 17.95
C GLY A 194 -1.33 8.95 17.39
N GLU A 195 -1.15 8.85 16.07
CA GLU A 195 0.02 9.30 15.31
C GLU A 195 1.38 8.72 15.80
N ARG A 196 1.36 7.53 16.40
CA ARG A 196 2.53 6.89 17.02
C ARG A 196 3.66 6.58 16.04
N ASP A 197 3.35 6.42 14.74
CA ASP A 197 4.34 6.11 13.70
C ASP A 197 4.86 7.36 12.96
N VAL A 198 4.28 8.54 13.22
CA VAL A 198 4.72 9.79 12.57
C VAL A 198 6.22 10.04 12.73
N PRO A 199 6.83 9.91 13.92
CA PRO A 199 8.28 10.09 14.07
C PRO A 199 9.11 9.10 13.24
N PHE A 200 8.61 7.86 13.08
CA PHE A 200 9.27 6.84 12.25
C PHE A 200 9.24 7.22 10.77
N PHE A 201 8.09 7.65 10.25
CA PHE A 201 7.96 8.08 8.86
C PHE A 201 8.81 9.31 8.56
N LEU A 202 8.84 10.30 9.46
CA LEU A 202 9.66 11.49 9.28
C LEU A 202 11.17 11.21 9.35
N ALA A 203 11.59 10.23 10.15
CA ALA A 203 12.97 9.77 10.20
C ALA A 203 13.42 9.05 8.91
N HIS A 204 12.47 8.50 8.15
CA HIS A 204 12.69 7.76 6.91
C HIS A 204 11.97 8.40 5.72
N GLU A 205 11.78 9.73 5.72
CA GLU A 205 10.99 10.40 4.69
C GLU A 205 11.56 10.25 3.28
N ASP A 206 12.86 9.99 3.14
CA ASP A 206 13.52 9.70 1.87
C ASP A 206 13.07 8.35 1.25
N ARG A 207 12.44 7.50 2.06
CA ARG A 207 11.91 6.20 1.64
C ARG A 207 10.39 6.22 1.47
N LEU A 208 9.72 7.34 1.67
CA LEU A 208 8.29 7.51 1.42
C LEU A 208 8.03 7.61 -0.09
N LEU A 209 7.42 6.55 -0.65
CA LEU A 209 7.15 6.41 -2.07
C LEU A 209 5.65 6.38 -2.38
N HIS A 210 4.83 6.13 -1.36
CA HIS A 210 3.41 5.92 -1.50
C HIS A 210 2.66 6.46 -0.28
N PHE A 211 1.43 6.92 -0.48
CA PHE A 211 0.54 7.35 0.59
C PHE A 211 -0.85 6.79 0.37
N HIS A 212 -1.45 6.30 1.43
CA HIS A 212 -2.88 6.11 1.51
C HIS A 212 -3.49 7.34 2.18
N ILE A 213 -4.35 8.01 1.44
CA ILE A 213 -4.94 9.29 1.83
C ILE A 213 -6.42 9.09 2.08
N HIS A 214 -6.82 9.23 3.30
CA HIS A 214 -8.19 9.36 3.75
C HIS A 214 -8.18 10.16 5.06
N ASP A 215 -9.31 10.72 5.44
CA ASP A 215 -9.38 11.45 6.69
C ASP A 215 -9.67 10.51 7.86
N GLY A 216 -9.45 11.00 9.06
CA GLY A 216 -9.62 10.23 10.28
C GLY A 216 -9.70 11.09 11.51
N THR A 217 -10.10 10.46 12.64
CA THR A 217 -10.13 11.06 13.96
C THR A 217 -9.47 10.13 14.98
N GLU A 218 -8.90 10.70 16.04
CA GLU A 218 -8.32 9.93 17.15
C GLU A 218 -9.36 9.59 18.22
N THR A 219 -10.28 10.51 18.50
CA THR A 219 -11.25 10.35 19.60
C THR A 219 -12.66 10.74 19.14
N PRO A 220 -13.59 9.78 18.91
CA PRO A 220 -13.32 8.34 18.87
C PRO A 220 -12.45 7.96 17.65
N PRO A 221 -11.69 6.87 17.71
CA PRO A 221 -10.87 6.45 16.58
C PRO A 221 -11.74 6.14 15.35
N ARG A 222 -11.47 6.81 14.23
CA ARG A 222 -12.13 6.57 12.93
C ARG A 222 -11.12 6.76 11.81
N ASN A 223 -11.22 5.95 10.78
CA ASN A 223 -10.41 6.01 9.58
C ASN A 223 -11.27 5.85 8.32
N HIS A 224 -10.68 5.92 7.16
CA HIS A 224 -11.31 5.83 5.84
C HIS A 224 -12.46 6.84 5.63
N LEU A 225 -12.42 7.98 6.33
CA LEU A 225 -13.35 9.08 6.12
C LEU A 225 -13.05 9.80 4.80
N ALA A 226 -14.07 10.43 4.21
CA ALA A 226 -13.84 11.35 3.10
C ALA A 226 -12.97 12.53 3.57
N LEU A 227 -12.17 13.10 2.68
CA LEU A 227 -11.32 14.25 3.00
C LEU A 227 -12.18 15.42 3.47
N GLY A 228 -11.80 16.01 4.61
CA GLY A 228 -12.52 17.08 5.28
C GLY A 228 -13.58 16.62 6.30
N ASP A 229 -13.77 15.30 6.51
CA ASP A 229 -14.69 14.76 7.52
C ASP A 229 -14.00 14.40 8.85
N GLY A 230 -12.68 14.50 8.92
CA GLY A 230 -11.85 14.24 10.09
C GLY A 230 -11.10 15.48 10.55
N ASP A 231 -9.99 15.25 11.23
CA ASP A 231 -9.16 16.31 11.82
C ASP A 231 -7.66 16.18 11.49
N ILE A 232 -7.34 15.49 10.39
CA ILE A 232 -5.96 15.39 9.88
C ILE A 232 -5.56 16.71 9.22
N ASP A 233 -4.32 17.17 9.44
CA ASP A 233 -3.73 18.25 8.65
C ASP A 233 -3.40 17.76 7.23
N LEU A 234 -4.46 17.59 6.43
CA LEU A 234 -4.36 17.12 5.05
C LEU A 234 -3.41 17.97 4.18
N PRO A 235 -3.43 19.32 4.25
CA PRO A 235 -2.49 20.15 3.50
C PRO A 235 -1.02 19.81 3.80
N ALA A 236 -0.66 19.63 5.07
CA ALA A 236 0.72 19.27 5.44
C ALA A 236 1.12 17.88 4.93
N ARG A 237 0.21 16.89 4.99
CA ARG A 237 0.45 15.53 4.50
C ARG A 237 0.60 15.50 2.97
N LEU A 238 -0.29 16.18 2.24
CA LEU A 238 -0.24 16.29 0.78
C LEU A 238 1.01 17.08 0.31
N ALA A 239 1.40 18.14 1.02
CA ALA A 239 2.64 18.87 0.73
C ALA A 239 3.88 17.98 0.90
N LEU A 240 3.91 17.10 1.91
CA LEU A 240 4.98 16.12 2.08
C LEU A 240 4.99 15.12 0.92
N ALA A 241 3.84 14.53 0.58
CA ALA A 241 3.73 13.59 -0.53
C ALA A 241 4.23 14.22 -1.84
N ARG A 242 3.81 15.47 -2.14
CA ARG A 242 4.28 16.23 -3.32
C ARG A 242 5.81 16.46 -3.28
N ARG A 243 6.36 16.87 -2.14
CA ARG A 243 7.80 17.10 -1.97
C ARG A 243 8.62 15.84 -2.20
N ARG A 244 8.06 14.67 -1.84
CA ARG A 244 8.70 13.37 -2.05
C ARG A 244 8.45 12.77 -3.43
N GLY A 245 7.57 13.37 -4.24
CA GLY A 245 7.11 12.81 -5.49
C GLY A 245 6.40 11.46 -5.27
N ALA A 246 5.77 11.27 -4.12
CA ALA A 246 5.11 10.02 -3.77
C ALA A 246 3.72 9.93 -4.41
N ARG A 247 3.26 8.71 -4.73
CA ARG A 247 1.89 8.46 -5.17
C ARG A 247 0.92 8.55 -4.02
N CYS A 248 -0.30 8.98 -4.32
CA CYS A 248 -1.39 9.05 -3.35
C CYS A 248 -2.59 8.22 -3.84
N VAL A 249 -3.02 7.26 -3.06
CA VAL A 249 -4.30 6.56 -3.21
C VAL A 249 -5.33 7.23 -2.30
N LEU A 250 -6.47 7.63 -2.84
CA LEU A 250 -7.61 8.06 -2.02
C LEU A 250 -8.30 6.83 -1.45
N GLU A 251 -7.83 6.34 -0.31
CA GLU A 251 -8.26 5.06 0.25
C GLU A 251 -9.54 5.16 1.08
N THR A 252 -10.59 5.71 0.47
CA THR A 252 -11.95 5.64 1.01
C THR A 252 -12.61 4.31 0.60
N LYS A 253 -13.57 3.84 1.38
CA LYS A 253 -14.17 2.49 1.15
C LYS A 253 -15.49 2.53 0.40
N THR A 254 -15.99 3.73 0.03
CA THR A 254 -17.25 3.90 -0.70
C THR A 254 -17.09 4.85 -1.89
N VAL A 255 -17.93 4.66 -2.90
CA VAL A 255 -18.01 5.54 -4.08
C VAL A 255 -18.35 6.98 -3.69
N GLU A 256 -19.25 7.16 -2.72
CA GLU A 256 -19.63 8.50 -2.25
C GLU A 256 -18.44 9.20 -1.59
N ALA A 257 -17.76 8.54 -0.66
CA ALA A 257 -16.60 9.11 0.03
C ALA A 257 -15.45 9.41 -0.95
N LEU A 258 -15.22 8.56 -1.95
CA LEU A 258 -14.24 8.81 -3.00
C LEU A 258 -14.56 10.08 -3.80
N LYS A 259 -15.79 10.22 -4.29
CA LYS A 259 -16.23 11.41 -5.04
C LYS A 259 -16.12 12.70 -4.22
N ARG A 260 -16.51 12.65 -2.96
CA ARG A 260 -16.35 13.78 -2.03
C ARG A 260 -14.89 14.15 -1.81
N SER A 261 -14.03 13.16 -1.69
CA SER A 261 -12.58 13.37 -1.53
C SER A 261 -11.94 14.01 -2.76
N VAL A 262 -12.33 13.59 -3.97
CA VAL A 262 -11.90 14.24 -5.22
C VAL A 262 -12.36 15.70 -5.23
N GLY A 263 -13.65 15.97 -4.97
CA GLY A 263 -14.17 17.34 -4.88
C GLY A 263 -13.49 18.20 -3.83
N TRP A 264 -13.06 17.61 -2.70
CA TRP A 264 -12.27 18.31 -1.69
C TRP A 264 -10.89 18.71 -2.23
N LEU A 265 -10.21 17.80 -2.95
CA LEU A 265 -8.90 18.09 -3.57
C LEU A 265 -9.00 19.19 -4.63
N GLU A 266 -10.05 19.19 -5.44
CA GLU A 266 -10.33 20.23 -6.44
C GLU A 266 -10.58 21.59 -5.78
N THR A 267 -11.45 21.64 -4.77
CA THR A 267 -11.80 22.86 -4.04
C THR A 267 -10.63 23.50 -3.32
N ASN A 268 -9.63 22.68 -2.92
CA ASN A 268 -8.44 23.14 -2.21
C ASN A 268 -7.19 23.22 -3.12
N ASP A 269 -7.34 23.23 -4.44
CA ASP A 269 -6.28 23.41 -5.45
C ASP A 269 -5.16 22.35 -5.42
N PHE A 270 -5.45 21.14 -4.94
CA PHE A 270 -4.48 20.03 -4.96
C PHE A 270 -4.45 19.30 -6.30
N ILE A 271 -5.57 19.27 -7.01
CA ILE A 271 -5.69 18.77 -8.39
C ILE A 271 -6.44 19.82 -9.22
N LYS A 272 -6.17 19.87 -10.52
CA LYS A 272 -6.87 20.78 -11.43
C LYS A 272 -8.15 20.11 -11.94
N GLN A 273 -9.24 20.88 -12.05
CA GLN A 273 -10.35 20.48 -12.90
C GLN A 273 -9.86 20.50 -14.36
N GLU A 274 -9.96 19.37 -15.05
CA GLU A 274 -9.86 19.40 -16.51
C GLU A 274 -11.09 20.14 -17.05
N ALA A 275 -10.83 21.24 -17.81
CA ALA A 275 -11.87 22.07 -18.39
C ALA A 275 -12.53 21.40 -19.62
#